data_14f87d425abd44cf2ac9a5f91b54eabe
#
_entry.id   14f87d425abd44cf2ac9a5f91b54eabe
#
_cell.length_a   1.000
_cell.length_b   1.000
_cell.length_c   1.000
_cell.angle_alpha   90.00
_cell.angle_beta   90.00
_cell.angle_gamma   90.00
#
_symmetry.space_group_name_H-M   'P 1'
#
loop_
_entity.id
_entity.type
_entity.pdbx_description
1 polymer ?
#
loop_
_entity_poly.entity_id
_entity_poly.type
_entity_poly.pdbx_seq_one_letter_code
_entity_poly.pdbx_strand_id
1 'polypeptide(L)'
;MEAGDWCYSTDYKQFCQVIEAQQLWGEAICRVWLPDAGSVVCIPVSRLKPLDSVGPLSPDAIAYAAASARVADALTQDALLAPIESRVIPLPHQIRVLSRAIAGRRVRFLLADEVGLGKTIEAGLIMRELKLRGLVRRTLVIAPKGLVGQWVEEMRTHFNESFHAILPEDIKTLGRISVIPGANSRTMIGGDPEPMIRNPWALFPQVVVPMDSVKPVDRRSGWSAAQIGEHNRERFEDLVSAGWDLIIVDEAHRLGGSTDQVARFKLGQGLSQAAPYFLMLSATPHQGKTDAFHRLMSLIDDKEFADVGSVTSERIQRYRHRRPAVAMPLGP
;
A
#
# COMPACT_ATOMS: atom_id res chain seq x y z
N MET A 1 1.34 -36.02 -14.59
CA MET A 1 1.71 -34.60 -14.40
C MET A 1 3.18 -34.56 -14.09
N GLU A 2 3.92 -33.81 -14.89
CA GLU A 2 5.36 -33.65 -14.76
C GLU A 2 5.70 -32.22 -14.30
N ALA A 3 6.93 -32.01 -13.84
CA ALA A 3 7.38 -30.67 -13.48
C ALA A 3 7.34 -29.74 -14.72
N GLY A 4 6.74 -28.59 -14.56
CA GLY A 4 6.49 -27.63 -15.63
C GLY A 4 5.07 -27.65 -16.20
N ASP A 5 4.29 -28.70 -15.96
CA ASP A 5 2.92 -28.80 -16.46
C ASP A 5 2.04 -27.74 -15.82
N TRP A 6 1.16 -27.14 -16.63
CA TRP A 6 0.08 -26.31 -16.16
C TRP A 6 -1.17 -27.14 -15.91
N CYS A 7 -1.83 -26.89 -14.78
CA CYS A 7 -3.05 -27.57 -14.38
C CYS A 7 -4.01 -26.60 -13.67
N TYR A 8 -5.25 -27.00 -13.48
CA TYR A 8 -6.24 -26.24 -12.73
C TYR A 8 -6.46 -26.88 -11.37
N SER A 9 -6.28 -26.11 -10.30
CA SER A 9 -6.57 -26.56 -8.93
C SER A 9 -8.05 -26.34 -8.60
N THR A 10 -8.73 -27.41 -8.21
CA THR A 10 -10.12 -27.33 -7.76
C THR A 10 -10.26 -26.71 -6.37
N ASP A 11 -9.23 -26.85 -5.53
CA ASP A 11 -9.23 -26.32 -4.17
C ASP A 11 -9.02 -24.80 -4.13
N TYR A 12 -8.12 -24.30 -4.99
CA TYR A 12 -7.78 -22.88 -5.07
C TYR A 12 -8.50 -22.14 -6.19
N LYS A 13 -9.25 -22.89 -7.04
CA LYS A 13 -10.04 -22.35 -8.17
C LYS A 13 -9.22 -21.47 -9.13
N GLN A 14 -7.94 -21.80 -9.34
CA GLN A 14 -7.04 -21.08 -10.23
C GLN A 14 -6.11 -22.03 -10.97
N PHE A 15 -5.49 -21.52 -12.03
CA PHE A 15 -4.40 -22.24 -12.71
C PHE A 15 -3.16 -22.25 -11.82
N CYS A 16 -2.40 -23.34 -11.91
CA CYS A 16 -1.18 -23.52 -11.16
C CYS A 16 -0.17 -24.30 -12.00
N GLN A 17 1.12 -24.11 -11.72
CA GLN A 17 2.19 -24.82 -12.40
C GLN A 17 2.80 -25.87 -11.48
N VAL A 18 2.95 -27.08 -11.96
CA VAL A 18 3.59 -28.18 -11.23
C VAL A 18 5.10 -27.89 -11.14
N ILE A 19 5.61 -27.78 -9.91
CA ILE A 19 7.05 -27.65 -9.65
C ILE A 19 7.69 -29.04 -9.52
N GLU A 20 7.00 -29.93 -8.79
CA GLU A 20 7.51 -31.26 -8.48
C GLU A 20 6.33 -32.19 -8.19
N ALA A 21 6.42 -33.43 -8.66
CA ALA A 21 5.48 -34.48 -8.32
C ALA A 21 6.19 -35.55 -7.48
N GLN A 22 5.63 -35.90 -6.34
CA GLN A 22 6.16 -36.89 -5.42
C GLN A 22 5.09 -37.91 -5.04
N GLN A 23 5.51 -39.13 -4.80
CA GLN A 23 4.64 -40.17 -4.30
C GLN A 23 4.87 -40.34 -2.80
N LEU A 24 3.90 -39.96 -1.99
CA LEU A 24 3.93 -40.03 -0.54
C LEU A 24 2.83 -40.98 -0.06
N TRP A 25 3.23 -42.09 0.56
CA TRP A 25 2.34 -43.06 1.22
C TRP A 25 1.19 -43.60 0.38
N GLY A 26 1.46 -43.80 -0.93
CA GLY A 26 0.49 -44.32 -1.89
C GLY A 26 -0.40 -43.28 -2.56
N GLU A 27 -0.31 -42.01 -2.18
CA GLU A 27 -0.92 -40.89 -2.89
C GLU A 27 0.13 -40.09 -3.67
N ALA A 28 -0.22 -39.71 -4.89
CA ALA A 28 0.58 -38.80 -5.68
C ALA A 28 0.24 -37.36 -5.30
N ILE A 29 1.24 -36.62 -4.83
CA ILE A 29 1.14 -35.21 -4.39
C ILE A 29 2.02 -34.35 -5.29
N CYS A 30 1.49 -33.24 -5.78
CA CYS A 30 2.24 -32.25 -6.52
C CYS A 30 2.51 -31.01 -5.67
N ARG A 31 3.73 -30.51 -5.71
CA ARG A 31 4.06 -29.14 -5.32
C ARG A 31 3.76 -28.24 -6.50
N VAL A 32 2.86 -27.31 -6.30
CA VAL A 32 2.41 -26.41 -7.36
C VAL A 32 2.62 -24.95 -6.95
N TRP A 33 3.00 -24.14 -7.92
CA TRP A 33 3.02 -22.69 -7.77
C TRP A 33 1.66 -22.10 -8.14
N LEU A 34 1.13 -21.26 -7.26
CA LEU A 34 -0.12 -20.52 -7.42
C LEU A 34 0.21 -19.08 -7.83
N PRO A 35 0.01 -18.67 -9.10
CA PRO A 35 0.36 -17.33 -9.58
C PRO A 35 -0.34 -16.21 -8.82
N ASP A 36 -1.66 -16.33 -8.58
CA ASP A 36 -2.46 -15.28 -7.94
C ASP A 36 -2.08 -15.08 -6.46
N ALA A 37 -1.65 -16.16 -5.79
CA ALA A 37 -1.23 -16.13 -4.39
C ALA A 37 0.28 -15.91 -4.20
N GLY A 38 1.07 -16.01 -5.28
CA GLY A 38 2.54 -15.94 -5.23
C GLY A 38 3.17 -16.98 -4.30
N SER A 39 2.51 -18.13 -4.10
CA SER A 39 2.87 -19.13 -3.11
C SER A 39 2.98 -20.54 -3.70
N VAL A 40 3.76 -21.39 -3.03
CA VAL A 40 3.91 -22.81 -3.38
C VAL A 40 3.16 -23.65 -2.37
N VAL A 41 2.28 -24.52 -2.85
CA VAL A 41 1.46 -25.41 -2.02
C VAL A 41 1.56 -26.87 -2.48
N CYS A 42 1.27 -27.80 -1.59
CA CYS A 42 1.19 -29.23 -1.92
C CYS A 42 -0.28 -29.61 -2.11
N ILE A 43 -0.61 -30.19 -3.26
CA ILE A 43 -1.97 -30.58 -3.63
C ILE A 43 -1.95 -32.03 -4.14
N PRO A 44 -2.87 -32.90 -3.69
CA PRO A 44 -3.04 -34.23 -4.26
C PRO A 44 -3.34 -34.16 -5.77
N VAL A 45 -2.74 -35.04 -6.57
CA VAL A 45 -2.95 -35.07 -8.03
C VAL A 45 -4.44 -35.23 -8.39
N SER A 46 -5.21 -35.94 -7.55
CA SER A 46 -6.66 -36.12 -7.70
C SER A 46 -7.47 -34.81 -7.70
N ARG A 47 -6.90 -33.74 -7.16
CA ARG A 47 -7.51 -32.39 -7.11
C ARG A 47 -6.96 -31.41 -8.14
N LEU A 48 -6.09 -31.90 -9.02
CA LEU A 48 -5.54 -31.16 -10.14
C LEU A 48 -6.13 -31.69 -11.45
N LYS A 49 -6.62 -30.79 -12.26
CA LYS A 49 -7.12 -31.11 -13.61
C LYS A 49 -6.06 -30.73 -14.64
N PRO A 50 -5.56 -31.67 -15.46
CA PRO A 50 -4.66 -31.36 -16.56
C PRO A 50 -5.33 -30.38 -17.54
N LEU A 51 -4.54 -29.48 -18.13
CA LEU A 51 -5.06 -28.55 -19.15
C LEU A 51 -5.61 -29.29 -20.39
N ASP A 52 -5.03 -30.42 -20.72
CA ASP A 52 -5.43 -31.25 -21.86
C ASP A 52 -6.85 -31.85 -21.71
N SER A 53 -7.40 -31.87 -20.48
CA SER A 53 -8.78 -32.30 -20.21
C SER A 53 -9.82 -31.17 -20.41
N VAL A 54 -9.34 -29.93 -20.56
CA VAL A 54 -10.16 -28.82 -21.05
C VAL A 54 -10.05 -28.89 -22.57
N GLY A 55 -11.04 -29.46 -23.23
CA GLY A 55 -11.06 -29.57 -24.71
C GLY A 55 -10.70 -28.21 -25.36
N PRO A 56 -10.22 -28.20 -26.61
CA PRO A 56 -9.82 -26.96 -27.25
C PRO A 56 -10.98 -25.97 -27.17
N LEU A 57 -10.71 -24.83 -26.49
CA LEU A 57 -11.68 -23.74 -26.45
C LEU A 57 -11.97 -23.36 -27.90
N SER A 58 -13.27 -23.41 -28.30
CA SER A 58 -13.62 -22.97 -29.63
C SER A 58 -13.15 -21.53 -29.86
N PRO A 59 -12.75 -21.15 -31.08
CA PRO A 59 -12.37 -19.76 -31.38
C PRO A 59 -13.41 -18.75 -30.90
N ASP A 60 -14.68 -19.12 -30.94
CA ASP A 60 -15.79 -18.28 -30.46
C ASP A 60 -15.80 -18.13 -28.94
N ALA A 61 -15.46 -19.18 -28.20
CA ALA A 61 -15.34 -19.11 -26.74
C ALA A 61 -14.15 -18.21 -26.32
N ILE A 62 -13.02 -18.28 -27.04
CA ILE A 62 -11.88 -17.40 -26.84
C ILE A 62 -12.25 -15.94 -27.18
N ALA A 63 -12.92 -15.73 -28.31
CA ALA A 63 -13.37 -14.41 -28.73
C ALA A 63 -14.37 -13.81 -27.73
N TYR A 64 -15.30 -14.61 -27.23
CA TYR A 64 -16.27 -14.19 -26.22
C TYR A 64 -15.59 -13.85 -24.88
N ALA A 65 -14.66 -14.67 -24.40
CA ALA A 65 -13.90 -14.40 -23.18
C ALA A 65 -13.06 -13.15 -23.31
N ALA A 66 -12.38 -12.95 -24.45
CA ALA A 66 -11.61 -11.75 -24.74
C ALA A 66 -12.49 -10.49 -24.84
N ALA A 67 -13.67 -10.61 -25.49
CA ALA A 67 -14.62 -9.50 -25.55
C ALA A 67 -15.21 -9.17 -24.18
N SER A 68 -15.56 -10.18 -23.39
CA SER A 68 -16.06 -10.00 -22.02
C SER A 68 -15.02 -9.35 -21.11
N ALA A 69 -13.76 -9.78 -21.19
CA ALA A 69 -12.65 -9.18 -20.45
C ALA A 69 -12.42 -7.71 -20.86
N ARG A 70 -12.51 -7.40 -22.17
CA ARG A 70 -12.38 -6.01 -22.67
C ARG A 70 -13.54 -5.12 -22.21
N VAL A 71 -14.76 -5.63 -22.20
CA VAL A 71 -15.94 -4.91 -21.69
C VAL A 71 -15.81 -4.68 -20.18
N ALA A 72 -15.42 -5.71 -19.42
CA ALA A 72 -15.17 -5.58 -17.99
C ALA A 72 -14.07 -4.58 -17.67
N ASP A 73 -12.96 -4.62 -18.44
CA ASP A 73 -11.86 -3.66 -18.30
C ASP A 73 -12.31 -2.22 -18.63
N ALA A 74 -13.04 -2.03 -19.73
CA ALA A 74 -13.60 -0.72 -20.10
C ALA A 74 -14.56 -0.18 -19.02
N LEU A 75 -15.46 -1.03 -18.51
CA LEU A 75 -16.38 -0.63 -17.44
C LEU A 75 -15.66 -0.28 -16.15
N THR A 76 -14.56 -0.95 -15.83
CA THR A 76 -13.75 -0.64 -14.63
C THR A 76 -12.84 0.55 -14.81
N GLN A 77 -12.41 0.86 -16.04
CA GLN A 77 -11.55 2.01 -16.31
C GLN A 77 -12.33 3.33 -16.41
N ASP A 78 -13.53 3.31 -17.00
CA ASP A 78 -14.32 4.52 -17.23
C ASP A 78 -15.22 4.89 -16.04
N ALA A 79 -15.68 3.93 -15.26
CA ALA A 79 -16.52 4.19 -14.09
C ALA A 79 -15.68 4.33 -12.82
N LEU A 80 -15.89 5.43 -12.07
CA LEU A 80 -15.37 5.61 -10.73
C LEU A 80 -16.23 4.80 -9.75
N LEU A 81 -15.66 3.75 -9.16
CA LEU A 81 -16.37 2.82 -8.28
C LEU A 81 -16.47 3.33 -6.85
N ALA A 82 -15.42 3.98 -6.34
CA ALA A 82 -15.38 4.46 -4.96
C ALA A 82 -16.52 5.41 -4.59
N PRO A 83 -16.96 6.36 -5.43
CA PRO A 83 -18.10 7.21 -5.14
C PRO A 83 -19.42 6.46 -4.95
N ILE A 84 -19.57 5.32 -5.61
CA ILE A 84 -20.77 4.47 -5.56
C ILE A 84 -20.77 3.59 -4.32
N GLU A 85 -19.60 3.04 -3.98
CA GLU A 85 -19.39 2.08 -2.90
C GLU A 85 -19.14 2.75 -1.52
N SER A 86 -18.87 4.04 -1.49
CA SER A 86 -18.67 4.79 -0.25
C SER A 86 -19.98 5.38 0.29
N ARG A 87 -19.98 5.67 1.60
CA ARG A 87 -21.10 6.39 2.25
C ARG A 87 -20.93 7.91 2.18
N VAL A 88 -20.07 8.39 1.31
CA VAL A 88 -19.82 9.81 1.10
C VAL A 88 -20.54 10.27 -0.16
N ILE A 89 -21.16 11.44 -0.12
CA ILE A 89 -21.57 12.16 -1.32
C ILE A 89 -20.39 13.06 -1.70
N PRO A 90 -19.55 12.64 -2.67
CA PRO A 90 -18.33 13.38 -2.97
C PRO A 90 -18.65 14.68 -3.67
N LEU A 91 -17.89 15.72 -3.34
CA LEU A 91 -18.01 17.03 -3.98
C LEU A 91 -17.36 16.99 -5.39
N PRO A 92 -17.77 17.85 -6.33
CA PRO A 92 -17.26 17.84 -7.70
C PRO A 92 -15.74 17.95 -7.83
N HIS A 93 -15.07 18.66 -6.91
CA HIS A 93 -13.62 18.75 -6.89
C HIS A 93 -12.97 17.43 -6.45
N GLN A 94 -13.56 16.71 -5.49
CA GLN A 94 -13.07 15.41 -5.02
C GLN A 94 -13.17 14.35 -6.12
N ILE A 95 -14.24 14.36 -6.92
CA ILE A 95 -14.37 13.50 -8.10
C ILE A 95 -13.27 13.81 -9.13
N ARG A 96 -12.96 15.09 -9.37
CA ARG A 96 -11.87 15.48 -10.28
C ARG A 96 -10.50 15.01 -9.79
N VAL A 97 -10.24 15.13 -8.49
CA VAL A 97 -9.00 14.64 -7.86
C VAL A 97 -8.90 13.12 -8.04
N LEU A 98 -9.97 12.39 -7.74
CA LEU A 98 -10.05 10.95 -7.92
C LEU A 98 -9.80 10.55 -9.37
N SER A 99 -10.54 11.10 -10.33
CA SER A 99 -10.40 10.80 -11.75
C SER A 99 -8.97 11.04 -12.24
N ARG A 100 -8.36 12.17 -11.86
CA ARG A 100 -6.98 12.48 -12.23
C ARG A 100 -5.96 11.54 -11.59
N ALA A 101 -6.16 11.17 -10.32
CA ALA A 101 -5.25 10.26 -9.62
C ALA A 101 -5.18 8.90 -10.29
N ILE A 102 -6.32 8.42 -10.83
CA ILE A 102 -6.45 7.08 -11.40
C ILE A 102 -6.09 7.03 -12.89
N ALA A 103 -6.19 8.16 -13.61
CA ALA A 103 -5.83 8.24 -15.01
C ALA A 103 -4.34 7.96 -15.28
N GLY A 104 -3.47 8.05 -14.25
CA GLY A 104 -2.04 7.79 -14.33
C GLY A 104 -1.66 6.34 -14.02
N ARG A 105 -0.53 5.88 -14.60
CA ARG A 105 0.04 4.55 -14.27
C ARG A 105 0.57 4.45 -12.83
N ARG A 106 0.82 5.57 -12.17
CA ARG A 106 1.33 5.64 -10.79
C ARG A 106 0.55 6.69 -10.02
N VAL A 107 0.01 6.30 -8.87
CA VAL A 107 -0.67 7.22 -7.95
C VAL A 107 0.34 7.73 -6.93
N ARG A 108 1.01 8.83 -7.27
CA ARG A 108 1.97 9.53 -6.40
C ARG A 108 1.68 11.01 -6.47
N PHE A 109 0.99 11.55 -5.44
CA PHE A 109 0.46 12.91 -5.47
C PHE A 109 0.57 13.63 -4.13
N LEU A 110 0.62 14.96 -4.22
CA LEU A 110 0.41 15.87 -3.12
C LEU A 110 -0.99 16.49 -3.21
N LEU A 111 -1.87 16.11 -2.29
CA LEU A 111 -3.18 16.73 -2.11
C LEU A 111 -2.99 18.00 -1.27
N ALA A 112 -3.13 19.16 -1.90
CA ALA A 112 -2.69 20.44 -1.35
C ALA A 112 -3.83 21.45 -1.18
N ASP A 113 -5.00 21.00 -0.83
CA ASP A 113 -6.16 21.84 -0.58
C ASP A 113 -6.18 22.43 0.83
N GLU A 114 -6.97 23.51 1.03
CA GLU A 114 -7.10 24.18 2.31
C GLU A 114 -7.64 23.26 3.41
N VAL A 115 -7.46 23.67 4.66
CA VAL A 115 -8.01 22.95 5.82
C VAL A 115 -9.54 22.88 5.70
N GLY A 116 -10.12 21.72 6.01
CA GLY A 116 -11.59 21.54 6.01
C GLY A 116 -12.20 21.19 4.65
N LEU A 117 -11.45 21.15 3.55
CA LEU A 117 -11.97 20.78 2.23
C LEU A 117 -12.05 19.25 1.96
N GLY A 118 -11.84 18.45 3.01
CA GLY A 118 -12.05 17.00 2.94
C GLY A 118 -10.89 16.23 2.28
N LYS A 119 -9.63 16.64 2.51
CA LYS A 119 -8.45 15.88 2.03
C LYS A 119 -8.46 14.41 2.45
N THR A 120 -8.89 14.11 3.67
CA THR A 120 -9.07 12.74 4.15
C THR A 120 -10.08 11.97 3.29
N ILE A 121 -11.16 12.64 2.88
CA ILE A 121 -12.16 12.05 1.98
C ILE A 121 -11.57 11.81 0.59
N GLU A 122 -10.80 12.75 0.05
CA GLU A 122 -10.10 12.56 -1.24
C GLU A 122 -9.14 11.36 -1.19
N ALA A 123 -8.31 11.29 -0.15
CA ALA A 123 -7.41 10.16 0.05
C ALA A 123 -8.16 8.83 0.24
N GLY A 124 -9.28 8.85 0.99
CA GLY A 124 -10.16 7.70 1.18
C GLY A 124 -10.81 7.23 -0.13
N LEU A 125 -11.29 8.15 -0.97
CA LEU A 125 -11.83 7.83 -2.29
C LEU A 125 -10.77 7.20 -3.21
N ILE A 126 -9.56 7.76 -3.26
CA ILE A 126 -8.45 7.19 -4.04
C ILE A 126 -8.09 5.80 -3.53
N MET A 127 -7.92 5.64 -2.22
CA MET A 127 -7.63 4.34 -1.59
C MET A 127 -8.72 3.31 -1.92
N ARG A 128 -9.99 3.68 -1.74
CA ARG A 128 -11.14 2.78 -1.99
C ARG A 128 -11.19 2.37 -3.45
N GLU A 129 -10.96 3.28 -4.38
CA GLU A 129 -10.90 3.00 -5.82
C GLU A 129 -9.79 2.01 -6.16
N LEU A 130 -8.57 2.23 -5.65
CA LEU A 130 -7.45 1.32 -5.86
C LEU A 130 -7.71 -0.07 -5.27
N LYS A 131 -8.41 -0.15 -4.13
CA LYS A 131 -8.81 -1.43 -3.53
C LYS A 131 -9.86 -2.15 -4.38
N LEU A 132 -10.89 -1.45 -4.85
CA LEU A 132 -11.94 -2.01 -5.71
C LEU A 132 -11.38 -2.53 -7.04
N ARG A 133 -10.32 -1.90 -7.55
CA ARG A 133 -9.58 -2.36 -8.73
C ARG A 133 -8.58 -3.49 -8.44
N GLY A 134 -8.47 -3.94 -7.18
CA GLY A 134 -7.53 -5.00 -6.78
C GLY A 134 -6.06 -4.59 -6.75
N LEU A 135 -5.75 -3.29 -6.88
CA LEU A 135 -4.40 -2.75 -6.95
C LEU A 135 -3.78 -2.52 -5.56
N VAL A 136 -4.61 -2.38 -4.53
CA VAL A 136 -4.20 -2.13 -3.15
C VAL A 136 -4.89 -3.11 -2.20
N ARG A 137 -4.09 -3.78 -1.40
CA ARG A 137 -4.55 -4.67 -0.31
C ARG A 137 -4.07 -4.16 1.05
N ARG A 138 -2.88 -3.59 1.08
CA ARG A 138 -2.22 -3.14 2.31
C ARG A 138 -2.02 -1.63 2.28
N THR A 139 -2.57 -0.94 3.28
CA THR A 139 -2.50 0.52 3.38
C THR A 139 -1.92 0.96 4.72
N LEU A 140 -0.93 1.85 4.67
CA LEU A 140 -0.37 2.53 5.81
C LEU A 140 -0.75 4.01 5.79
N VAL A 141 -1.26 4.50 6.90
CA VAL A 141 -1.48 5.94 7.12
C VAL A 141 -0.52 6.44 8.20
N ILE A 142 0.27 7.45 7.87
CA ILE A 142 1.12 8.17 8.79
C ILE A 142 0.45 9.51 9.09
N ALA A 143 0.05 9.73 10.35
CA ALA A 143 -0.69 10.92 10.74
C ALA A 143 -0.08 11.59 11.99
N PRO A 144 -0.37 12.87 12.28
CA PRO A 144 -0.14 13.44 13.59
C PRO A 144 -0.85 12.65 14.70
N LYS A 145 -0.23 12.52 15.89
CA LYS A 145 -0.79 11.73 16.99
C LYS A 145 -2.27 12.07 17.30
N GLY A 146 -2.61 13.35 17.28
CA GLY A 146 -3.99 13.80 17.56
C GLY A 146 -5.01 13.45 16.48
N LEU A 147 -4.59 13.06 15.27
CA LEU A 147 -5.47 12.74 14.16
C LEU A 147 -5.64 11.23 13.92
N VAL A 148 -4.88 10.38 14.63
CA VAL A 148 -4.93 8.92 14.46
C VAL A 148 -6.35 8.37 14.67
N GLY A 149 -7.00 8.78 15.77
CA GLY A 149 -8.38 8.35 16.06
C GLY A 149 -9.38 8.84 15.03
N GLN A 150 -9.22 10.08 14.55
CA GLN A 150 -10.06 10.65 13.49
C GLN A 150 -9.94 9.87 12.19
N TRP A 151 -8.72 9.50 11.78
CA TRP A 151 -8.46 8.67 10.59
C TRP A 151 -9.19 7.33 10.67
N VAL A 152 -9.08 6.63 11.81
CA VAL A 152 -9.78 5.35 12.01
C VAL A 152 -11.28 5.52 11.88
N GLU A 153 -11.84 6.56 12.52
CA GLU A 153 -13.28 6.80 12.51
C GLU A 153 -13.80 7.24 11.14
N GLU A 154 -13.10 8.14 10.43
CA GLU A 154 -13.49 8.56 9.08
C GLU A 154 -13.45 7.41 8.08
N MET A 155 -12.41 6.57 8.12
CA MET A 155 -12.32 5.40 7.26
C MET A 155 -13.43 4.38 7.53
N ARG A 156 -13.75 4.15 8.80
CA ARG A 156 -14.84 3.26 9.20
C ARG A 156 -16.20 3.80 8.75
N THR A 157 -16.47 5.07 9.02
CA THR A 157 -17.78 5.68 8.80
C THR A 157 -18.08 5.89 7.32
N HIS A 158 -17.11 6.41 6.58
CA HIS A 158 -17.31 6.84 5.19
C HIS A 158 -17.00 5.76 4.16
N PHE A 159 -16.04 4.87 4.44
CA PHE A 159 -15.54 3.89 3.47
C PHE A 159 -15.77 2.45 3.90
N ASN A 160 -16.34 2.21 5.10
CA ASN A 160 -16.48 0.87 5.69
C ASN A 160 -15.14 0.10 5.75
N GLU A 161 -14.06 0.83 6.06
CA GLU A 161 -12.70 0.31 6.14
C GLU A 161 -12.23 0.26 7.60
N SER A 162 -11.65 -0.88 8.00
CA SER A 162 -11.18 -1.10 9.37
C SER A 162 -9.68 -0.90 9.45
N PHE A 163 -9.26 0.22 10.02
CA PHE A 163 -7.87 0.52 10.30
C PHE A 163 -7.50 0.20 11.74
N HIS A 164 -6.32 -0.35 11.95
CA HIS A 164 -5.74 -0.55 13.27
C HIS A 164 -4.86 0.64 13.64
N ALA A 165 -5.22 1.33 14.72
CA ALA A 165 -4.35 2.34 15.29
C ALA A 165 -3.23 1.65 16.08
N ILE A 166 -1.97 1.89 15.70
CA ILE A 166 -0.80 1.36 16.41
C ILE A 166 -0.08 2.53 17.07
N LEU A 167 -0.20 2.60 18.40
CA LEU A 167 0.42 3.63 19.21
C LEU A 167 1.85 3.23 19.65
N PRO A 168 2.68 4.17 20.16
CA PRO A 168 4.05 3.88 20.55
C PRO A 168 4.22 2.73 21.54
N GLU A 169 3.26 2.56 22.44
CA GLU A 169 3.20 1.50 23.44
C GLU A 169 2.93 0.13 22.82
N ASP A 170 2.14 0.09 21.73
CA ASP A 170 1.74 -1.17 21.07
C ASP A 170 2.90 -1.77 20.28
N ILE A 171 3.81 -0.94 19.75
CA ILE A 171 4.93 -1.39 18.90
C ILE A 171 5.81 -2.40 19.64
N LYS A 172 6.10 -2.15 20.92
CA LYS A 172 6.88 -3.07 21.74
C LYS A 172 6.18 -4.40 21.97
N THR A 173 4.85 -4.38 22.07
CA THR A 173 4.04 -5.58 22.25
C THR A 173 3.98 -6.37 20.94
N LEU A 174 3.88 -5.70 19.81
CA LEU A 174 3.92 -6.32 18.47
C LEU A 174 5.24 -7.05 18.23
N GLY A 175 6.38 -6.49 18.61
CA GLY A 175 7.68 -7.13 18.50
C GLY A 175 7.76 -8.47 19.27
N ARG A 176 7.03 -8.60 20.39
CA ARG A 176 6.96 -9.84 21.17
C ARG A 176 6.04 -10.89 20.52
N ILE A 177 5.00 -10.48 19.82
CA ILE A 177 4.05 -11.39 19.15
C ILE A 177 4.67 -12.01 17.89
N SER A 178 5.62 -11.35 17.27
CA SER A 178 6.30 -11.84 16.05
C SER A 178 7.22 -13.04 16.29
N VAL A 179 7.51 -13.36 17.52
CA VAL A 179 8.20 -14.60 17.91
C VAL A 179 7.15 -15.66 18.23
N ILE A 180 6.59 -16.30 17.20
CA ILE A 180 5.74 -17.47 17.38
C ILE A 180 6.67 -18.69 17.41
N PRO A 181 6.79 -19.39 18.58
CA PRO A 181 7.46 -20.68 18.59
C PRO A 181 6.62 -21.65 17.75
N GLY A 182 7.15 -22.08 16.59
CA GLY A 182 6.72 -23.29 15.92
C GLY A 182 5.23 -23.51 15.69
N ALA A 183 4.51 -22.55 15.08
CA ALA A 183 3.19 -22.85 14.53
C ALA A 183 3.38 -23.70 13.25
N ASN A 184 3.27 -25.03 13.42
CA ASN A 184 3.17 -26.05 12.38
C ASN A 184 4.36 -26.26 11.43
N SER A 185 5.54 -26.51 11.99
CA SER A 185 6.55 -27.30 11.28
C SER A 185 6.44 -28.77 11.72
N ARG A 186 5.44 -29.47 11.22
CA ARG A 186 5.50 -30.92 11.09
C ARG A 186 6.29 -31.25 9.84
N THR A 187 7.56 -31.02 9.89
CA THR A 187 8.52 -31.72 9.00
C THR A 187 9.76 -31.93 9.83
N MET A 188 9.79 -33.07 10.46
CA MET A 188 10.94 -33.64 11.12
C MET A 188 12.05 -33.90 10.11
N ILE A 189 13.24 -33.39 10.36
CA ILE A 189 14.47 -34.19 10.49
C ILE A 189 15.52 -33.24 11.09
N GLY A 190 15.77 -33.38 12.41
CA GLY A 190 17.05 -33.11 13.06
C GLY A 190 17.60 -31.68 13.02
N GLY A 191 16.86 -30.68 13.52
CA GLY A 191 17.34 -29.36 13.84
C GLY A 191 16.27 -28.60 14.62
N ASP A 192 16.66 -27.89 15.68
CA ASP A 192 15.75 -27.01 16.42
C ASP A 192 15.13 -26.01 15.43
N PRO A 193 13.80 -25.83 15.43
CA PRO A 193 13.16 -24.87 14.55
C PRO A 193 13.64 -23.47 14.93
N GLU A 194 14.42 -22.82 14.05
CA GLU A 194 14.71 -21.40 14.22
C GLU A 194 13.38 -20.62 14.29
N PRO A 195 13.23 -19.73 15.28
CA PRO A 195 12.02 -18.92 15.38
C PRO A 195 11.88 -18.05 14.12
N MET A 196 10.85 -18.32 13.34
CA MET A 196 10.55 -17.55 12.14
C MET A 196 10.08 -16.16 12.57
N ILE A 197 11.00 -15.19 12.62
CA ILE A 197 10.70 -13.80 12.95
C ILE A 197 9.88 -13.23 11.79
N ARG A 198 8.60 -13.08 11.98
CA ARG A 198 7.72 -12.37 11.04
C ARG A 198 7.72 -10.90 11.39
N ASN A 199 7.83 -10.05 10.35
CA ASN A 199 7.66 -8.61 10.51
C ASN A 199 6.28 -8.32 11.16
N PRO A 200 6.23 -7.71 12.36
CA PRO A 200 4.98 -7.53 13.10
C PRO A 200 3.99 -6.60 12.38
N TRP A 201 4.49 -5.66 11.58
CA TRP A 201 3.66 -4.76 10.78
C TRP A 201 2.91 -5.49 9.66
N ALA A 202 3.37 -6.67 9.26
CA ALA A 202 2.71 -7.49 8.26
C ALA A 202 1.41 -8.16 8.77
N LEU A 203 1.16 -8.16 10.06
CA LEU A 203 -0.03 -8.76 10.68
C LEU A 203 -1.33 -8.03 10.32
N PHE A 204 -1.24 -6.73 10.05
CA PHE A 204 -2.41 -5.90 9.78
C PHE A 204 -2.40 -5.38 8.35
N PRO A 205 -3.49 -5.55 7.59
CA PRO A 205 -3.58 -5.05 6.22
C PRO A 205 -3.74 -3.52 6.16
N GLN A 206 -4.29 -2.90 7.21
CA GLN A 206 -4.57 -1.47 7.26
C GLN A 206 -4.18 -0.89 8.62
N VAL A 207 -3.24 0.05 8.60
CA VAL A 207 -2.64 0.62 9.81
C VAL A 207 -2.64 2.15 9.77
N VAL A 208 -2.97 2.77 10.89
CA VAL A 208 -2.70 4.19 11.16
C VAL A 208 -1.70 4.31 12.30
N VAL A 209 -0.63 5.07 12.10
CA VAL A 209 0.44 5.23 13.10
C VAL A 209 0.86 6.69 13.24
N PRO A 210 1.18 7.15 14.47
CA PRO A 210 1.69 8.50 14.67
C PRO A 210 3.06 8.69 14.03
N MET A 211 3.24 9.76 13.24
CA MET A 211 4.49 10.08 12.53
C MET A 211 5.72 10.08 13.46
N ASP A 212 5.59 10.70 14.63
CA ASP A 212 6.72 10.83 15.56
C ASP A 212 7.08 9.52 16.28
N SER A 213 6.24 8.49 16.19
CA SER A 213 6.46 7.17 16.81
C SER A 213 7.36 6.26 15.97
N VAL A 214 7.44 6.52 14.67
CA VAL A 214 8.09 5.66 13.68
C VAL A 214 9.26 6.33 12.95
N LYS A 215 9.54 7.61 13.26
CA LYS A 215 10.71 8.28 12.71
C LYS A 215 12.00 7.67 13.27
N PRO A 216 13.05 7.49 12.46
CA PRO A 216 14.34 6.99 12.92
C PRO A 216 14.99 7.99 13.89
N VAL A 217 15.78 7.48 14.80
CA VAL A 217 16.53 8.25 15.83
C VAL A 217 18.01 8.07 15.56
N ASP A 218 18.74 9.17 15.32
CA ASP A 218 20.19 9.12 15.13
C ASP A 218 20.95 9.17 16.47
N ARG A 219 20.45 9.95 17.44
CA ARG A 219 21.03 10.08 18.78
C ARG A 219 19.93 10.26 19.82
N ARG A 220 20.12 9.65 20.99
CA ARG A 220 19.26 9.84 22.16
C ARG A 220 20.12 9.78 23.44
N SER A 221 19.99 10.79 24.30
CA SER A 221 20.73 10.84 25.55
C SER A 221 20.47 9.59 26.41
N GLY A 222 21.53 8.97 26.92
CA GLY A 222 21.47 7.77 27.74
C GLY A 222 21.24 6.45 26.97
N TRP A 223 21.21 6.46 25.64
CA TRP A 223 21.05 5.26 24.82
C TRP A 223 22.38 4.83 24.18
N SER A 224 22.65 3.53 24.19
CA SER A 224 23.72 2.92 23.44
C SER A 224 23.39 2.84 21.95
N ALA A 225 24.40 2.65 21.10
CA ALA A 225 24.20 2.43 19.67
C ALA A 225 23.30 1.19 19.37
N ALA A 226 23.44 0.13 20.18
CA ALA A 226 22.60 -1.08 20.06
C ALA A 226 21.13 -0.76 20.34
N GLN A 227 20.83 0.00 21.38
CA GLN A 227 19.44 0.39 21.72
C GLN A 227 18.83 1.30 20.65
N ILE A 228 19.64 2.20 20.05
CA ILE A 228 19.18 3.01 18.90
C ILE A 228 18.90 2.13 17.69
N GLY A 229 19.80 1.19 17.40
CA GLY A 229 19.62 0.25 16.28
C GLY A 229 18.36 -0.61 16.44
N GLU A 230 18.13 -1.19 17.61
CA GLU A 230 16.93 -1.96 17.90
C GLU A 230 15.64 -1.14 17.76
N HIS A 231 15.65 0.08 18.32
CA HIS A 231 14.53 1.01 18.21
C HIS A 231 14.20 1.37 16.75
N ASN A 232 15.23 1.65 15.94
CA ASN A 232 15.05 1.99 14.53
C ASN A 232 14.57 0.80 13.73
N ARG A 233 15.09 -0.40 14.00
CA ARG A 233 14.62 -1.63 13.36
C ARG A 233 13.14 -1.85 13.59
N GLU A 234 12.69 -1.91 14.86
CA GLU A 234 11.30 -2.19 15.20
C GLU A 234 10.31 -1.16 14.65
N ARG A 235 10.70 0.11 14.64
CA ARG A 235 9.78 1.21 14.36
C ARG A 235 9.86 1.76 12.93
N PHE A 236 11.02 1.66 12.30
CA PHE A 236 11.24 2.22 10.99
C PHE A 236 11.55 1.15 9.94
N GLU A 237 12.57 0.33 10.15
CA GLU A 237 13.00 -0.65 9.15
C GLU A 237 11.95 -1.74 8.91
N ASP A 238 11.38 -2.30 9.97
CA ASP A 238 10.29 -3.26 9.88
C ASP A 238 9.02 -2.64 9.28
N LEU A 239 8.73 -1.37 9.62
CA LEU A 239 7.59 -0.65 9.04
C LEU A 239 7.73 -0.48 7.53
N VAL A 240 8.88 0.01 7.04
CA VAL A 240 9.08 0.26 5.60
C VAL A 240 9.21 -1.04 4.79
N SER A 241 9.66 -2.12 5.41
CA SER A 241 9.79 -3.44 4.78
C SER A 241 8.54 -4.33 4.88
N ALA A 242 7.45 -3.83 5.47
CA ALA A 242 6.24 -4.63 5.71
C ALA A 242 5.42 -4.95 4.44
N GLY A 243 5.79 -4.42 3.27
CA GLY A 243 5.11 -4.71 2.00
C GLY A 243 3.78 -3.95 1.86
N TRP A 244 3.81 -2.64 1.99
CA TRP A 244 2.67 -1.77 1.75
C TRP A 244 2.43 -1.55 0.26
N ASP A 245 1.16 -1.54 -0.15
CA ASP A 245 0.78 -1.17 -1.51
C ASP A 245 0.55 0.34 -1.62
N LEU A 246 -0.08 0.93 -0.61
CA LEU A 246 -0.38 2.35 -0.54
C LEU A 246 0.10 2.93 0.80
N ILE A 247 0.81 4.05 0.73
CA ILE A 247 1.15 4.85 1.89
C ILE A 247 0.54 6.24 1.76
N ILE A 248 -0.14 6.68 2.81
CA ILE A 248 -0.76 8.01 2.93
C ILE A 248 -0.05 8.74 4.08
N VAL A 249 0.47 9.93 3.82
CA VAL A 249 1.11 10.77 4.84
C VAL A 249 0.30 12.04 5.04
N ASP A 250 -0.31 12.15 6.19
CA ASP A 250 -1.05 13.35 6.57
C ASP A 250 -0.12 14.40 7.19
N GLU A 251 -0.47 15.66 7.02
CA GLU A 251 0.35 16.83 7.37
C GLU A 251 1.80 16.70 6.86
N ALA A 252 1.93 16.27 5.60
CA ALA A 252 3.19 15.91 4.96
C ALA A 252 4.21 17.07 4.95
N HIS A 253 3.79 18.34 5.10
CA HIS A 253 4.71 19.46 5.24
C HIS A 253 5.72 19.26 6.37
N ARG A 254 5.40 18.45 7.38
CA ARG A 254 6.31 18.09 8.47
C ARG A 254 7.51 17.26 8.02
N LEU A 255 7.44 16.60 6.86
CA LEU A 255 8.55 15.82 6.31
C LEU A 255 9.61 16.72 5.65
N GLY A 256 9.24 17.90 5.16
CA GLY A 256 10.10 18.79 4.38
C GLY A 256 11.01 19.75 5.17
N GLY A 257 10.90 19.82 6.50
CA GLY A 257 11.49 20.89 7.28
C GLY A 257 13.01 20.85 7.53
N SER A 258 13.51 21.89 8.26
CA SER A 258 14.94 22.10 8.56
C SER A 258 15.42 21.32 9.79
N THR A 259 16.71 21.26 10.00
CA THR A 259 17.61 20.65 11.01
C THR A 259 17.08 19.63 12.03
N ASP A 260 16.02 19.89 12.78
CA ASP A 260 15.40 18.90 13.69
C ASP A 260 14.52 17.88 12.95
N GLN A 261 14.41 18.01 11.64
CA GLN A 261 13.50 17.27 10.79
C GLN A 261 14.22 16.30 9.84
N VAL A 262 15.56 16.15 9.98
CA VAL A 262 16.31 15.15 9.22
C VAL A 262 15.71 13.76 9.44
N ALA A 263 15.33 13.44 10.66
CA ALA A 263 14.70 12.15 10.99
C ALA A 263 13.32 11.99 10.32
N ARG A 264 12.51 13.04 10.22
CA ARG A 264 11.23 13.00 9.52
C ARG A 264 11.42 12.93 8.01
N PHE A 265 12.43 13.61 7.46
CA PHE A 265 12.73 13.49 6.04
C PHE A 265 13.24 12.09 5.69
N LYS A 266 14.13 11.49 6.52
CA LYS A 266 14.54 10.08 6.40
C LYS A 266 13.33 9.13 6.43
N LEU A 267 12.37 9.38 7.34
CA LEU A 267 11.11 8.65 7.36
C LEU A 267 10.39 8.78 6.01
N GLY A 268 10.22 10.01 5.52
CA GLY A 268 9.59 10.28 4.22
C GLY A 268 10.26 9.55 3.07
N GLN A 269 11.60 9.53 3.02
CA GLN A 269 12.36 8.80 2.00
C GLN A 269 12.11 7.29 2.08
N GLY A 270 12.21 6.68 3.27
CA GLY A 270 11.92 5.26 3.43
C GLY A 270 10.48 4.91 3.02
N LEU A 271 9.50 5.70 3.43
CA LEU A 271 8.09 5.50 3.07
C LEU A 271 7.85 5.65 1.57
N SER A 272 8.47 6.65 0.92
CA SER A 272 8.29 6.89 -0.51
C SER A 272 8.81 5.75 -1.39
N GLN A 273 9.80 5.01 -0.89
CA GLN A 273 10.39 3.84 -1.56
C GLN A 273 9.69 2.53 -1.21
N ALA A 274 8.98 2.50 -0.07
CA ALA A 274 8.36 1.29 0.48
C ALA A 274 7.07 0.87 -0.24
N ALA A 275 6.42 1.75 -1.01
CA ALA A 275 5.16 1.46 -1.67
C ALA A 275 5.09 2.04 -3.09
N PRO A 276 4.43 1.33 -4.03
CA PRO A 276 4.21 1.82 -5.38
C PRO A 276 3.28 3.04 -5.42
N TYR A 277 2.30 3.11 -4.51
CA TYR A 277 1.35 4.23 -4.41
C TYR A 277 1.64 5.07 -3.17
N PHE A 278 1.75 6.38 -3.37
CA PHE A 278 2.15 7.30 -2.31
C PHE A 278 1.37 8.61 -2.37
N LEU A 279 0.59 8.89 -1.33
CA LEU A 279 -0.19 10.11 -1.20
C LEU A 279 0.32 10.96 -0.04
N MET A 280 0.53 12.21 -0.29
CA MET A 280 0.85 13.22 0.72
C MET A 280 -0.28 14.22 0.83
N LEU A 281 -0.73 14.51 2.05
CA LEU A 281 -1.77 15.48 2.34
C LEU A 281 -1.15 16.66 3.09
N SER A 282 -1.40 17.88 2.65
CA SER A 282 -0.96 19.07 3.37
C SER A 282 -1.82 20.28 3.02
N ALA A 283 -2.22 21.04 4.03
CA ALA A 283 -2.90 22.32 3.80
C ALA A 283 -1.91 23.43 3.40
N THR A 284 -0.68 23.35 3.87
CA THR A 284 0.36 24.38 3.69
C THR A 284 1.66 23.80 3.15
N PRO A 285 1.66 23.25 1.91
CA PRO A 285 2.84 22.57 1.38
C PRO A 285 4.03 23.49 1.20
N HIS A 286 3.81 24.78 0.99
CA HIS A 286 4.84 25.75 0.61
C HIS A 286 5.14 26.78 1.71
N GLN A 287 5.20 26.45 2.95
CA GLN A 287 5.44 27.32 4.13
C GLN A 287 6.47 28.47 3.94
N GLY A 288 6.56 29.09 2.76
CA GLY A 288 7.51 30.14 2.41
C GLY A 288 8.96 29.68 2.24
N LYS A 289 9.24 28.37 2.35
CA LYS A 289 10.59 27.80 2.23
C LYS A 289 10.69 26.89 1.01
N THR A 290 11.33 27.35 -0.03
CA THR A 290 11.49 26.63 -1.30
C THR A 290 12.19 25.27 -1.10
N ASP A 291 13.22 25.22 -0.25
CA ASP A 291 13.96 23.98 0.05
C ASP A 291 13.10 22.91 0.72
N ALA A 292 12.21 23.31 1.63
CA ALA A 292 11.29 22.39 2.28
C ALA A 292 10.28 21.81 1.29
N PHE A 293 9.79 22.65 0.38
CA PHE A 293 8.87 22.23 -0.67
C PHE A 293 9.55 21.33 -1.70
N HIS A 294 10.78 21.66 -2.11
CA HIS A 294 11.58 20.80 -2.98
C HIS A 294 11.75 19.39 -2.37
N ARG A 295 12.12 19.32 -1.08
CA ARG A 295 12.23 18.03 -0.38
C ARG A 295 10.93 17.24 -0.37
N LEU A 296 9.77 17.90 -0.24
CA LEU A 296 8.48 17.20 -0.35
C LEU A 296 8.25 16.66 -1.77
N MET A 297 8.55 17.46 -2.79
CA MET A 297 8.37 17.05 -4.17
C MET A 297 9.32 15.90 -4.55
N SER A 298 10.56 15.90 -4.04
CA SER A 298 11.51 14.79 -4.26
C SER A 298 11.06 13.46 -3.63
N LEU A 299 10.18 13.48 -2.61
CA LEU A 299 9.56 12.25 -2.10
C LEU A 299 8.53 11.64 -3.06
N ILE A 300 7.94 12.45 -3.93
CA ILE A 300 6.99 11.98 -4.94
C ILE A 300 7.75 11.38 -6.13
N ASP A 301 8.72 12.15 -6.64
CA ASP A 301 9.56 11.74 -7.77
C ASP A 301 10.95 12.37 -7.63
N ASP A 302 11.93 11.56 -7.25
CA ASP A 302 13.32 11.97 -7.01
C ASP A 302 14.07 12.32 -8.30
N LYS A 303 13.65 11.75 -9.43
CA LYS A 303 14.24 12.01 -10.74
C LYS A 303 13.73 13.31 -11.35
N GLU A 304 12.43 13.54 -11.28
CA GLU A 304 11.81 14.78 -11.78
C GLU A 304 12.21 16.00 -10.95
N PHE A 305 12.41 15.82 -9.63
CA PHE A 305 12.77 16.87 -8.66
C PHE A 305 14.16 16.64 -8.06
N ALA A 306 15.16 16.44 -8.92
CA ALA A 306 16.52 16.15 -8.49
C ALA A 306 17.22 17.36 -7.82
N ASP A 307 16.88 18.59 -8.19
CA ASP A 307 17.43 19.82 -7.65
C ASP A 307 16.35 20.89 -7.38
N VAL A 308 16.71 21.94 -6.62
CA VAL A 308 15.77 23.02 -6.26
C VAL A 308 15.25 23.76 -7.49
N GLY A 309 16.05 23.89 -8.55
CA GLY A 309 15.70 24.57 -9.79
C GLY A 309 14.66 23.77 -10.61
N SER A 310 14.53 22.46 -10.37
CA SER A 310 13.55 21.60 -11.04
C SER A 310 12.11 21.86 -10.59
N VAL A 311 11.88 22.57 -9.49
CA VAL A 311 10.56 22.89 -8.91
C VAL A 311 9.90 24.02 -9.69
N THR A 312 9.43 23.71 -10.91
CA THR A 312 8.70 24.66 -11.77
C THR A 312 7.19 24.48 -11.63
N SER A 313 6.43 25.54 -11.88
CA SER A 313 4.96 25.48 -11.80
C SER A 313 4.36 24.41 -12.71
N GLU A 314 4.93 24.20 -13.90
CA GLU A 314 4.47 23.19 -14.84
C GLU A 314 4.67 21.76 -14.33
N ARG A 315 5.88 21.45 -13.79
CA ARG A 315 6.19 20.14 -13.23
C ARG A 315 5.36 19.86 -11.98
N ILE A 316 5.21 20.85 -11.11
CA ILE A 316 4.39 20.74 -9.90
C ILE A 316 2.93 20.39 -10.24
N GLN A 317 2.36 20.98 -11.28
CA GLN A 317 0.96 20.73 -11.68
C GLN A 317 0.67 19.25 -11.98
N ARG A 318 1.65 18.47 -12.40
CA ARG A 318 1.47 17.03 -12.68
C ARG A 318 1.27 16.21 -11.41
N TYR A 319 1.88 16.62 -10.30
CA TYR A 319 1.93 15.89 -9.04
C TYR A 319 1.14 16.53 -7.91
N ARG A 320 0.62 17.73 -8.12
CA ARG A 320 -0.13 18.49 -7.12
C ARG A 320 -1.58 18.65 -7.53
N HIS A 321 -2.47 18.25 -6.62
CA HIS A 321 -3.87 18.62 -6.69
C HIS A 321 -4.11 19.81 -5.77
N ARG A 322 -4.57 20.90 -6.33
CA ARG A 322 -5.01 22.09 -5.62
C ARG A 322 -6.28 22.60 -6.28
N ARG A 323 -7.26 22.97 -5.49
CA ARG A 323 -8.44 23.69 -5.98
C ARG A 323 -7.98 24.99 -6.65
N PRO A 324 -8.38 25.29 -7.91
CA PRO A 324 -8.15 26.61 -8.46
C PRO A 324 -8.85 27.62 -7.53
N ALA A 325 -8.14 28.70 -7.18
CA ALA A 325 -8.74 29.79 -6.44
C ALA A 325 -10.01 30.22 -7.20
N VAL A 326 -11.16 30.11 -6.57
CA VAL A 326 -12.39 30.69 -7.11
C VAL A 326 -12.13 32.18 -7.09
N ALA A 327 -11.97 32.78 -8.28
CA ALA A 327 -12.07 34.23 -8.40
C ALA A 327 -13.45 34.59 -7.84
N MET A 328 -13.50 35.19 -6.66
CA MET A 328 -14.73 35.81 -6.21
C MET A 328 -15.12 36.81 -7.30
N PRO A 329 -16.33 36.74 -7.87
CA PRO A 329 -16.80 37.82 -8.67
C PRO A 329 -16.73 39.06 -7.78
N LEU A 330 -15.97 40.06 -8.21
CA LEU A 330 -16.05 41.40 -7.65
C LEU A 330 -17.53 41.77 -7.77
N GLY A 331 -18.22 41.82 -6.65
CA GLY A 331 -19.61 42.30 -6.60
C GLY A 331 -19.69 43.72 -7.15
N PRO A 332 -20.87 44.12 -7.61
CA PRO A 332 -21.10 45.40 -8.26
C PRO A 332 -20.80 46.60 -7.37
#